data_2ab87464433a289c1d9cf03844069fbd
#
_entry.id   2ab87464433a289c1d9cf03844069fbd
#
_cell.length_a   1.000
_cell.length_b   1.000
_cell.length_c   1.000
_cell.angle_alpha   90.00
_cell.angle_beta   90.00
_cell.angle_gamma   90.00
#
_symmetry.space_group_name_H-M   'P 1'
#
loop_
_entity.id
_entity.type
_entity.pdbx_description
1 polymer ?
#
loop_
_entity_poly.entity_id
_entity_poly.type
_entity_poly.pdbx_seq_one_letter_code
_entity_poly.pdbx_strand_id
1 'polypeptide(L)'
;ANNNSKLASLQDIAGDGIIGLKDFPAIIRQVFEDCGFVYHSRVTIWKNPVTEMQRTKALGLLWKQIKKDSSMNRQGIPDYIITMRKPGDNPERIAHTDETFPCDVWQKYASPVWMDIKQSDTLQRKSAREEKDERHICPLQLEVIRRCIDLWTNPGDIVFDPFLGIGSTPYVALQMGRRGIGCELKQSYYKQAVKNLEHIAGEEIEYGIVGQMDIFDFI
;
A
#
# COMPACT_ATOMS: atom_id res chain seq x y z
N ALA A 1 -25.93 -2.56 -2.60
CA ALA A 1 -25.13 -3.10 -3.71
C ALA A 1 -24.04 -3.97 -3.12
N ASN A 2 -24.13 -5.28 -3.34
CA ASN A 2 -23.13 -6.26 -2.91
C ASN A 2 -21.84 -6.02 -3.68
N ASN A 3 -21.00 -5.15 -3.18
CA ASN A 3 -19.59 -5.14 -3.55
C ASN A 3 -18.85 -6.24 -2.79
N ASN A 4 -19.21 -7.45 -3.10
CA ASN A 4 -18.22 -8.48 -3.11
C ASN A 4 -17.25 -8.07 -4.21
N SER A 5 -16.03 -7.70 -3.85
CA SER A 5 -14.85 -7.96 -4.64
C SER A 5 -14.76 -9.50 -4.73
N LYS A 6 -15.71 -10.11 -5.37
CA LYS A 6 -15.60 -11.44 -5.89
C LYS A 6 -14.50 -11.30 -6.92
N LEU A 7 -13.29 -11.60 -6.51
CA LEU A 7 -12.43 -12.33 -7.43
C LEU A 7 -13.41 -13.22 -8.20
N ALA A 8 -13.50 -12.99 -9.52
CA ALA A 8 -14.43 -13.69 -10.39
C ALA A 8 -14.63 -15.09 -9.85
N SER A 9 -15.85 -15.46 -9.51
CA SER A 9 -16.07 -16.80 -8.98
C SER A 9 -15.51 -17.75 -10.03
N LEU A 10 -15.12 -18.95 -9.65
CA LEU A 10 -14.71 -19.96 -10.65
C LEU A 10 -15.80 -20.16 -11.72
N GLN A 11 -17.04 -19.84 -11.40
CA GLN A 11 -18.18 -19.82 -12.33
C GLN A 11 -18.08 -18.65 -13.34
N ASP A 12 -17.53 -17.48 -12.94
CA ASP A 12 -17.32 -16.35 -13.85
C ASP A 12 -16.15 -16.61 -14.83
N ILE A 13 -15.24 -17.52 -14.45
CA ILE A 13 -14.16 -18.00 -15.33
C ILE A 13 -14.64 -19.09 -16.31
N ALA A 14 -15.64 -19.86 -15.90
CA ALA A 14 -16.21 -20.97 -16.67
C ALA A 14 -17.43 -20.58 -17.52
N GLY A 15 -17.93 -19.33 -17.42
CA GLY A 15 -19.04 -18.82 -18.23
C GLY A 15 -18.58 -18.29 -19.60
N ASP A 16 -19.53 -17.94 -20.46
CA ASP A 16 -19.30 -17.52 -21.86
C ASP A 16 -18.46 -16.24 -22.05
N GLY A 17 -18.01 -15.62 -21.01
CA GLY A 17 -17.04 -14.53 -21.01
C GLY A 17 -15.90 -14.87 -20.08
N ILE A 18 -14.74 -15.25 -20.61
CA ILE A 18 -13.51 -15.44 -19.83
C ILE A 18 -13.08 -14.08 -19.29
N ILE A 19 -13.55 -13.73 -18.12
CA ILE A 19 -13.01 -12.60 -17.35
C ILE A 19 -11.85 -13.15 -16.52
N GLY A 20 -10.66 -13.16 -17.10
CA GLY A 20 -9.44 -13.50 -16.38
C GLY A 20 -9.15 -12.50 -15.25
N LEU A 21 -8.25 -12.87 -14.35
CA LEU A 21 -7.69 -11.92 -13.38
C LEU A 21 -6.91 -10.85 -14.16
N LYS A 22 -7.22 -9.58 -13.88
CA LYS A 22 -6.41 -8.47 -14.41
C LYS A 22 -5.11 -8.38 -13.62
N ASP A 23 -3.99 -8.29 -14.32
CA ASP A 23 -2.70 -7.96 -13.70
C ASP A 23 -2.66 -6.45 -13.41
N PHE A 24 -3.30 -6.06 -12.31
CA PHE A 24 -3.39 -4.66 -11.91
C PHE A 24 -2.01 -4.02 -11.66
N PRO A 25 -1.02 -4.70 -11.05
CA PRO A 25 0.35 -4.18 -10.94
C PRO A 25 0.97 -3.81 -12.30
N ALA A 26 0.77 -4.62 -13.33
CA ALA A 26 1.26 -4.30 -14.67
C ALA A 26 0.57 -3.09 -15.28
N ILE A 27 -0.75 -2.94 -15.07
CA ILE A 27 -1.51 -1.77 -15.52
C ILE A 27 -1.00 -0.50 -14.86
N ILE A 28 -0.83 -0.50 -13.54
CA ILE A 28 -0.31 0.66 -12.80
C ILE A 28 1.10 1.03 -13.28
N ARG A 29 1.99 0.04 -13.46
CA ARG A 29 3.32 0.28 -14.00
C ARG A 29 3.24 0.99 -15.36
N GLN A 30 2.41 0.49 -16.27
CA GLN A 30 2.24 1.08 -17.61
C GLN A 30 1.74 2.53 -17.53
N VAL A 31 0.77 2.82 -16.69
CA VAL A 31 0.26 4.19 -16.49
C VAL A 31 1.39 5.13 -16.06
N PHE A 32 2.23 4.72 -15.13
CA PHE A 32 3.38 5.54 -14.71
C PHE A 32 4.42 5.71 -15.82
N GLU A 33 4.71 4.66 -16.60
CA GLU A 33 5.60 4.74 -17.76
C GLU A 33 5.04 5.69 -18.81
N ASP A 34 3.74 5.66 -19.09
CA ASP A 34 3.07 6.57 -20.03
C ASP A 34 3.12 8.04 -19.52
N CYS A 35 3.17 8.25 -18.21
CA CYS A 35 3.40 9.57 -17.59
C CYS A 35 4.90 9.98 -17.57
N GLY A 36 5.79 9.19 -18.15
CA GLY A 36 7.22 9.52 -18.26
C GLY A 36 8.07 9.06 -17.06
N PHE A 37 7.54 8.25 -16.15
CA PHE A 37 8.35 7.63 -15.11
C PHE A 37 9.10 6.41 -15.65
N VAL A 38 10.22 6.08 -15.03
CA VAL A 38 11.05 4.92 -15.37
C VAL A 38 10.85 3.84 -14.31
N TYR A 39 10.53 2.62 -14.75
CA TYR A 39 10.46 1.47 -13.86
C TYR A 39 11.84 1.17 -13.26
N HIS A 40 11.91 1.08 -11.94
CA HIS A 40 13.15 0.79 -11.22
C HIS A 40 13.19 -0.64 -10.70
N SER A 41 12.21 -1.03 -9.88
CA SER A 41 12.21 -2.34 -9.23
C SER A 41 10.84 -2.72 -8.70
N ARG A 42 10.71 -3.98 -8.30
CA ARG A 42 9.52 -4.49 -7.64
C ARG A 42 9.92 -5.42 -6.49
N VAL A 43 9.27 -5.22 -5.33
CA VAL A 43 9.35 -6.13 -4.20
C VAL A 43 8.01 -6.82 -4.02
N THR A 44 8.03 -8.10 -3.73
CA THR A 44 6.86 -8.89 -3.39
C THR A 44 6.72 -8.99 -1.87
N ILE A 45 5.58 -8.61 -1.31
CA ILE A 45 5.28 -8.79 0.10
C ILE A 45 4.52 -10.10 0.25
N TRP A 46 5.14 -11.05 0.95
CA TRP A 46 4.54 -12.34 1.21
C TRP A 46 3.32 -12.22 2.14
N LYS A 47 2.28 -12.96 1.83
CA LYS A 47 1.09 -13.09 2.66
C LYS A 47 0.85 -14.53 3.04
N ASN A 48 0.48 -14.77 4.30
CA ASN A 48 0.13 -16.09 4.77
C ASN A 48 -1.12 -16.60 4.02
N PRO A 49 -1.04 -17.71 3.25
CA PRO A 49 -2.16 -18.19 2.44
C PRO A 49 -3.36 -18.64 3.28
N VAL A 50 -3.13 -19.11 4.51
CA VAL A 50 -4.22 -19.51 5.41
C VAL A 50 -5.00 -18.28 5.88
N THR A 51 -4.29 -17.22 6.28
CA THR A 51 -4.91 -15.95 6.67
C THR A 51 -5.68 -15.32 5.50
N GLU A 52 -5.10 -15.32 4.30
CA GLU A 52 -5.76 -14.83 3.10
C GLU A 52 -6.99 -15.65 2.73
N MET A 53 -6.92 -16.97 2.82
CA MET A 53 -8.05 -17.86 2.60
C MET A 53 -9.18 -17.59 3.59
N GLN A 54 -8.87 -17.43 4.88
CA GLN A 54 -9.85 -17.12 5.92
C GLN A 54 -10.52 -15.76 5.71
N ARG A 55 -9.72 -14.77 5.28
CA ARG A 55 -10.19 -13.40 5.06
C ARG A 55 -11.05 -13.27 3.81
N THR A 56 -10.61 -13.85 2.70
CA THR A 56 -11.25 -13.67 1.38
C THR A 56 -12.26 -14.77 1.08
N LYS A 57 -12.11 -15.94 1.69
CA LYS A 57 -12.88 -17.17 1.39
C LYS A 57 -12.88 -17.51 -0.11
N ALA A 58 -11.81 -17.13 -0.80
CA ALA A 58 -11.68 -17.37 -2.23
C ALA A 58 -11.62 -18.87 -2.54
N LEU A 59 -12.52 -19.35 -3.37
CA LEU A 59 -12.67 -20.77 -3.66
C LEU A 59 -11.37 -21.42 -4.16
N GLY A 60 -10.63 -20.73 -5.02
CA GLY A 60 -9.35 -21.21 -5.56
C GLY A 60 -8.25 -21.41 -4.51
N LEU A 61 -8.37 -20.80 -3.32
CA LEU A 61 -7.43 -20.97 -2.20
C LEU A 61 -7.84 -22.07 -1.21
N LEU A 62 -9.05 -22.62 -1.34
CA LEU A 62 -9.55 -23.59 -0.38
C LEU A 62 -8.91 -24.96 -0.60
N TRP A 63 -8.43 -25.59 0.49
CA TRP A 63 -7.91 -26.96 0.48
C TRP A 63 -8.87 -27.96 -0.19
N LYS A 64 -10.18 -27.82 0.06
CA LYS A 64 -11.20 -28.67 -0.56
C LYS A 64 -11.23 -28.58 -2.09
N GLN A 65 -10.82 -27.43 -2.67
CA GLN A 65 -10.80 -27.24 -4.12
C GLN A 65 -9.72 -28.09 -4.78
N ILE A 66 -8.56 -28.25 -4.15
CA ILE A 66 -7.49 -29.14 -4.64
C ILE A 66 -8.00 -30.57 -4.76
N LYS A 67 -8.79 -31.04 -3.79
CA LYS A 67 -9.35 -32.38 -3.80
C LYS A 67 -10.46 -32.58 -4.84
N LYS A 68 -11.17 -31.50 -5.17
CA LYS A 68 -12.26 -31.55 -6.15
C LYS A 68 -11.74 -31.44 -7.57
N ASP A 69 -10.92 -30.42 -7.82
CA ASP A 69 -10.33 -30.10 -9.10
C ASP A 69 -9.14 -29.17 -8.87
N SER A 70 -7.93 -29.69 -8.95
CA SER A 70 -6.71 -28.92 -8.70
C SER A 70 -6.41 -27.92 -9.82
N SER A 71 -6.91 -28.13 -11.03
CA SER A 71 -6.75 -27.20 -12.15
C SER A 71 -7.40 -25.85 -11.89
N MET A 72 -8.41 -25.80 -11.01
CA MET A 72 -9.11 -24.61 -10.60
C MET A 72 -8.50 -23.96 -9.34
N ASN A 73 -7.40 -24.52 -8.83
CA ASN A 73 -6.70 -23.95 -7.70
C ASN A 73 -5.81 -22.79 -8.12
N ARG A 74 -5.60 -21.82 -7.23
CA ARG A 74 -4.67 -20.73 -7.43
C ARG A 74 -3.94 -20.36 -6.15
N GLN A 75 -2.79 -19.75 -6.31
CA GLN A 75 -2.01 -19.20 -5.21
C GLN A 75 -2.68 -17.95 -4.63
N GLY A 76 -2.29 -17.59 -3.42
CA GLY A 76 -2.61 -16.29 -2.83
C GLY A 76 -2.00 -15.15 -3.66
N ILE A 77 -2.66 -14.00 -3.64
CA ILE A 77 -2.15 -12.80 -4.31
C ILE A 77 -1.32 -12.02 -3.28
N PRO A 78 -0.01 -11.82 -3.52
CA PRO A 78 0.81 -10.99 -2.66
C PRO A 78 0.49 -9.51 -2.86
N ASP A 79 1.00 -8.65 -1.97
CA ASP A 79 1.11 -7.22 -2.27
C ASP A 79 2.45 -6.95 -2.96
N TYR A 80 2.48 -5.86 -3.71
CA TYR A 80 3.68 -5.44 -4.44
C TYR A 80 4.04 -4.00 -4.10
N ILE A 81 5.33 -3.74 -3.96
CA ILE A 81 5.89 -2.41 -4.07
C ILE A 81 6.46 -2.28 -5.48
N ILE A 82 5.94 -1.35 -6.23
CA ILE A 82 6.45 -1.01 -7.56
C ILE A 82 7.16 0.32 -7.43
N THR A 83 8.47 0.31 -7.61
CA THR A 83 9.28 1.51 -7.54
C THR A 83 9.44 2.10 -8.92
N MET A 84 8.99 3.34 -9.06
CA MET A 84 9.14 4.14 -10.28
C MET A 84 10.05 5.33 -9.98
N ARG A 85 10.88 5.72 -10.94
CA ARG A 85 11.78 6.85 -10.82
C ARG A 85 11.37 7.96 -11.79
N LYS A 86 11.31 9.19 -11.31
CA LYS A 86 11.22 10.35 -12.18
C LYS A 86 12.56 10.55 -12.89
N PRO A 87 12.59 10.78 -14.20
CA PRO A 87 13.83 11.11 -14.92
C PRO A 87 14.50 12.36 -14.36
N GLY A 88 15.80 12.41 -14.44
CA GLY A 88 16.63 13.52 -13.98
C GLY A 88 17.64 13.11 -12.90
N ASP A 89 18.47 14.04 -12.52
CA ASP A 89 19.46 13.85 -11.47
C ASP A 89 18.82 14.04 -10.08
N ASN A 90 19.34 13.32 -9.10
CA ASN A 90 19.02 13.56 -7.70
C ASN A 90 20.12 14.47 -7.10
N PRO A 91 19.83 15.77 -6.86
CA PRO A 91 20.83 16.70 -6.34
C PRO A 91 21.30 16.32 -4.94
N GLU A 92 20.41 15.73 -4.14
CA GLU A 92 20.72 15.30 -2.79
C GLU A 92 20.68 13.77 -2.74
N ARG A 93 21.86 13.16 -2.68
CA ARG A 93 21.99 11.72 -2.63
C ARG A 93 21.50 11.20 -1.27
N ILE A 94 20.75 10.09 -1.31
CA ILE A 94 20.41 9.35 -0.10
C ILE A 94 21.64 8.48 0.25
N ALA A 95 22.24 8.77 1.38
CA ALA A 95 23.45 8.07 1.84
C ALA A 95 23.24 7.52 3.25
N HIS A 96 23.62 6.27 3.43
CA HIS A 96 23.60 5.59 4.72
C HIS A 96 25.02 5.31 5.20
N THR A 97 25.19 5.16 6.50
CA THR A 97 26.40 4.66 7.15
C THR A 97 26.13 3.28 7.73
N ASP A 98 27.18 2.59 8.18
CA ASP A 98 27.02 1.31 8.85
C ASP A 98 26.17 1.40 10.13
N GLU A 99 26.12 2.59 10.77
CA GLU A 99 25.27 2.82 11.94
C GLU A 99 23.81 3.07 11.56
N THR A 100 23.55 3.81 10.48
CA THR A 100 22.18 4.17 10.06
C THR A 100 21.52 3.05 9.25
N PHE A 101 22.32 2.21 8.57
CA PHE A 101 21.83 1.11 7.74
C PHE A 101 22.77 -0.10 7.81
N PRO A 102 22.77 -0.85 8.92
CA PRO A 102 23.62 -2.00 9.12
C PRO A 102 23.45 -3.10 8.05
N CYS A 103 24.47 -3.89 7.85
CA CYS A 103 24.51 -4.93 6.83
C CYS A 103 23.33 -5.93 6.93
N ASP A 104 22.93 -6.29 8.14
CA ASP A 104 21.80 -7.20 8.37
C ASP A 104 20.43 -6.56 8.01
N VAL A 105 20.31 -5.25 8.17
CA VAL A 105 19.15 -4.47 7.68
C VAL A 105 19.15 -4.45 6.16
N TRP A 106 20.32 -4.16 5.55
CA TRP A 106 20.46 -4.21 4.09
C TRP A 106 20.07 -5.57 3.52
N GLN A 107 20.51 -6.68 4.10
CA GLN A 107 20.19 -8.02 3.64
C GLN A 107 18.66 -8.28 3.61
N LYS A 108 17.93 -7.78 4.60
CA LYS A 108 16.46 -7.89 4.64
C LYS A 108 15.79 -7.06 3.55
N TYR A 109 16.24 -5.81 3.37
CA TYR A 109 15.63 -4.87 2.44
C TYR A 109 15.96 -5.19 0.97
N ALA A 110 17.17 -5.72 0.71
CA ALA A 110 17.59 -6.15 -0.61
C ALA A 110 16.89 -7.41 -1.13
N SER A 111 16.19 -8.14 -0.26
CA SER A 111 15.43 -9.31 -0.68
C SER A 111 14.31 -8.94 -1.64
N PRO A 112 14.14 -9.64 -2.78
CA PRO A 112 13.04 -9.40 -3.70
C PRO A 112 11.68 -9.82 -3.16
N VAL A 113 11.67 -10.56 -2.05
CA VAL A 113 10.47 -11.00 -1.34
C VAL A 113 10.61 -10.69 0.15
N TRP A 114 9.75 -9.83 0.66
CA TRP A 114 9.70 -9.55 2.09
C TRP A 114 8.73 -10.50 2.79
N MET A 115 9.28 -11.45 3.52
CA MET A 115 8.52 -12.51 4.19
C MET A 115 8.22 -12.20 5.67
N ASP A 116 8.86 -11.21 6.24
CA ASP A 116 8.84 -10.86 7.65
C ASP A 116 7.86 -9.73 8.00
N ILE A 117 7.07 -9.26 7.02
CA ILE A 117 6.07 -8.21 7.24
C ILE A 117 4.89 -8.77 8.04
N LYS A 118 4.62 -8.17 9.20
CA LYS A 118 3.48 -8.51 10.04
C LYS A 118 2.21 -7.88 9.44
N GLN A 119 1.27 -8.71 8.98
CA GLN A 119 0.02 -8.26 8.36
C GLN A 119 -0.87 -7.42 9.28
N SER A 120 -0.71 -7.54 10.59
CA SER A 120 -1.47 -6.82 11.61
C SER A 120 -0.81 -5.51 12.06
N ASP A 121 0.42 -5.22 11.62
CA ASP A 121 1.14 -3.99 11.96
C ASP A 121 0.59 -2.81 11.16
N THR A 122 -0.55 -2.29 11.58
CA THR A 122 -1.30 -1.22 10.90
C THR A 122 -1.89 -0.26 11.91
N LEU A 123 -2.18 0.96 11.49
CA LEU A 123 -2.92 1.90 12.31
C LEU A 123 -4.33 1.40 12.64
N GLN A 124 -4.89 1.88 13.77
CA GLN A 124 -6.23 1.57 14.23
C GLN A 124 -7.28 2.15 13.27
N ARG A 125 -8.06 1.26 12.64
CA ARG A 125 -9.07 1.63 11.64
C ARG A 125 -10.51 1.66 12.16
N LYS A 126 -10.76 1.13 13.35
CA LYS A 126 -12.15 0.94 13.83
C LYS A 126 -12.90 2.24 14.03
N SER A 127 -12.22 3.28 14.47
CA SER A 127 -12.78 4.61 14.73
C SER A 127 -13.07 5.44 13.48
N ALA A 128 -12.57 5.03 12.31
CA ALA A 128 -12.83 5.70 11.04
C ALA A 128 -14.10 5.19 10.33
N ARG A 129 -14.77 4.18 10.89
CA ARG A 129 -15.96 3.59 10.28
C ARG A 129 -17.21 4.36 10.66
N GLU A 130 -17.94 4.86 9.68
CA GLU A 130 -19.24 5.49 9.85
C GLU A 130 -20.40 4.49 9.74
N GLU A 131 -20.26 3.46 8.90
CA GLU A 131 -21.27 2.43 8.67
C GLU A 131 -20.71 1.01 8.79
N LYS A 132 -21.58 0.05 9.11
CA LYS A 132 -21.21 -1.37 9.25
C LYS A 132 -20.67 -2.00 7.95
N ASP A 133 -20.99 -1.43 6.79
CA ASP A 133 -20.60 -1.94 5.48
C ASP A 133 -19.24 -1.41 4.97
N GLU A 134 -18.61 -0.50 5.67
CA GLU A 134 -17.28 0.01 5.30
C GLU A 134 -16.17 -0.99 5.62
N ARG A 135 -16.14 -2.07 4.83
CA ARG A 135 -15.13 -3.13 4.95
C ARG A 135 -13.82 -2.81 4.22
N HIS A 136 -13.75 -1.67 3.55
CA HIS A 136 -12.68 -1.36 2.59
C HIS A 136 -11.45 -0.65 3.19
N ILE A 137 -11.48 -0.29 4.47
CA ILE A 137 -10.29 0.26 5.11
C ILE A 137 -9.26 -0.86 5.28
N CYS A 138 -8.24 -0.84 4.45
CA CYS A 138 -7.07 -1.72 4.54
C CYS A 138 -5.83 -0.85 4.69
N PRO A 139 -5.50 -0.37 5.90
CA PRO A 139 -4.28 0.40 6.11
C PRO A 139 -3.07 -0.42 5.69
N LEU A 140 -2.09 0.25 5.08
CA LEU A 140 -0.82 -0.37 4.74
C LEU A 140 -0.04 -0.68 6.02
N GLN A 141 0.73 -1.77 6.01
CA GLN A 141 1.58 -2.14 7.12
C GLN A 141 2.67 -1.07 7.32
N LEU A 142 2.86 -0.66 8.58
CA LEU A 142 3.78 0.42 8.92
C LEU A 142 5.23 0.07 8.57
N GLU A 143 5.62 -1.18 8.74
CA GLU A 143 6.97 -1.64 8.38
C GLU A 143 7.25 -1.54 6.88
N VAL A 144 6.26 -1.77 6.03
CA VAL A 144 6.40 -1.58 4.57
C VAL A 144 6.72 -0.12 4.25
N ILE A 145 5.98 0.80 4.86
CA ILE A 145 6.18 2.24 4.68
C ILE A 145 7.56 2.64 5.21
N ARG A 146 7.94 2.14 6.40
CA ARG A 146 9.24 2.43 7.02
C ARG A 146 10.39 2.05 6.09
N ARG A 147 10.37 0.86 5.50
CA ARG A 147 11.41 0.41 4.56
C ARG A 147 11.48 1.29 3.31
N CYS A 148 10.35 1.71 2.78
CA CYS A 148 10.31 2.60 1.62
C CYS A 148 10.91 3.98 1.96
N ILE A 149 10.55 4.55 3.09
CA ILE A 149 11.06 5.85 3.55
C ILE A 149 12.56 5.77 3.80
N ASP A 150 13.01 4.72 4.44
CA ASP A 150 14.42 4.50 4.76
C ASP A 150 15.28 4.37 3.50
N LEU A 151 14.81 3.59 2.52
CA LEU A 151 15.53 3.37 1.26
C LEU A 151 15.60 4.59 0.35
N TRP A 152 14.58 5.45 0.35
CA TRP A 152 14.40 6.42 -0.74
C TRP A 152 14.24 7.86 -0.27
N THR A 153 14.50 8.17 1.00
CA THR A 153 14.42 9.55 1.51
C THR A 153 15.52 9.86 2.52
N ASN A 154 15.92 11.14 2.57
CA ASN A 154 16.73 11.69 3.63
C ASN A 154 15.87 12.23 4.79
N PRO A 155 16.42 12.41 6.02
CA PRO A 155 15.76 13.18 7.06
C PRO A 155 15.37 14.58 6.56
N GLY A 156 14.16 15.03 6.89
CA GLY A 156 13.62 16.31 6.44
C GLY A 156 12.97 16.30 5.05
N ASP A 157 13.10 15.23 4.27
CA ASP A 157 12.44 15.10 2.96
C ASP A 157 10.91 15.07 3.09
N ILE A 158 10.23 15.38 1.99
CA ILE A 158 8.76 15.32 1.89
C ILE A 158 8.36 13.94 1.39
N VAL A 159 7.47 13.30 2.13
CA VAL A 159 6.79 12.07 1.73
C VAL A 159 5.33 12.41 1.43
N PHE A 160 4.93 12.24 0.17
CA PHE A 160 3.58 12.57 -0.28
C PHE A 160 2.75 11.31 -0.53
N ASP A 161 1.52 11.28 0.00
CA ASP A 161 0.55 10.20 -0.21
C ASP A 161 -0.76 10.76 -0.78
N PRO A 162 -1.03 10.57 -2.08
CA PRO A 162 -2.26 11.04 -2.72
C PRO A 162 -3.52 10.27 -2.28
N PHE A 163 -3.35 9.14 -1.57
CA PHE A 163 -4.43 8.28 -1.08
C PHE A 163 -4.29 8.04 0.42
N LEU A 164 -4.22 9.14 1.18
CA LEU A 164 -3.86 9.20 2.59
C LEU A 164 -4.56 8.17 3.49
N GLY A 165 -5.84 7.89 3.24
CA GLY A 165 -6.64 7.03 4.10
C GLY A 165 -6.66 7.55 5.55
N ILE A 166 -6.25 6.72 6.49
CA ILE A 166 -6.14 7.08 7.91
C ILE A 166 -4.75 7.59 8.32
N GLY A 167 -3.90 7.95 7.34
CA GLY A 167 -2.64 8.64 7.57
C GLY A 167 -1.43 7.75 7.85
N SER A 168 -1.42 6.51 7.39
CA SER A 168 -0.30 5.58 7.69
C SER A 168 1.05 6.07 7.16
N THR A 169 1.07 6.62 5.94
CA THR A 169 2.31 7.11 5.32
C THR A 169 2.90 8.32 6.04
N PRO A 170 2.16 9.43 6.25
CA PRO A 170 2.71 10.57 6.99
C PRO A 170 2.99 10.23 8.46
N TYR A 171 2.24 9.31 9.07
CA TYR A 171 2.51 8.83 10.42
C TYR A 171 3.94 8.27 10.53
N VAL A 172 4.33 7.36 9.64
CA VAL A 172 5.69 6.80 9.62
C VAL A 172 6.72 7.84 9.20
N ALA A 173 6.39 8.72 8.24
CA ALA A 173 7.28 9.78 7.81
C ALA A 173 7.69 10.69 8.98
N LEU A 174 6.73 11.13 9.79
CA LEU A 174 6.98 11.95 10.97
C LEU A 174 7.80 11.19 12.03
N GLN A 175 7.49 9.91 12.30
CA GLN A 175 8.27 9.07 13.21
C GLN A 175 9.75 8.98 12.82
N MET A 176 10.02 9.05 11.52
CA MET A 176 11.38 8.94 10.96
C MET A 176 12.03 10.30 10.68
N GLY A 177 11.45 11.41 11.15
CA GLY A 177 11.99 12.75 10.95
C GLY A 177 11.87 13.28 9.51
N ARG A 178 10.87 12.79 8.76
CA ARG A 178 10.49 13.31 7.45
C ARG A 178 9.24 14.16 7.59
N ARG A 179 8.91 14.95 6.56
CA ARG A 179 7.65 15.70 6.48
C ARG A 179 6.64 14.88 5.71
N GLY A 180 5.41 14.76 6.24
CA GLY A 180 4.34 14.02 5.58
C GLY A 180 3.31 14.96 4.97
N ILE A 181 2.91 14.72 3.72
CA ILE A 181 1.81 15.40 3.04
C ILE A 181 0.88 14.34 2.47
N GLY A 182 -0.43 14.59 2.49
CA GLY A 182 -1.37 13.66 1.88
C GLY A 182 -2.72 14.27 1.57
N CYS A 183 -3.46 13.60 0.68
CA CYS A 183 -4.82 13.96 0.29
C CYS A 183 -5.79 12.85 0.64
N GLU A 184 -6.97 13.19 1.13
CA GLU A 184 -8.05 12.24 1.41
C GLU A 184 -9.41 12.88 1.13
N LEU A 185 -10.20 12.23 0.30
CA LEU A 185 -11.54 12.72 -0.09
C LEU A 185 -12.60 12.40 0.95
N LYS A 186 -12.42 11.31 1.70
CA LYS A 186 -13.40 10.88 2.68
C LYS A 186 -13.18 11.56 4.04
N GLN A 187 -14.12 12.40 4.44
CA GLN A 187 -14.05 13.21 5.66
C GLN A 187 -13.77 12.39 6.94
N SER A 188 -14.38 11.21 7.09
CA SER A 188 -14.15 10.37 8.25
C SER A 188 -12.73 9.82 8.32
N TYR A 189 -12.14 9.47 7.17
CA TYR A 189 -10.76 9.00 7.08
C TYR A 189 -9.78 10.13 7.36
N TYR A 190 -10.03 11.31 6.77
CA TYR A 190 -9.25 12.51 7.04
C TYR A 190 -9.22 12.86 8.54
N LYS A 191 -10.39 12.91 9.19
CA LYS A 191 -10.47 13.16 10.63
C LYS A 191 -9.71 12.13 11.47
N GLN A 192 -9.72 10.86 11.04
CA GLN A 192 -8.95 9.83 11.71
C GLN A 192 -7.45 9.98 11.46
N ALA A 193 -7.04 10.36 10.25
CA ALA A 193 -5.64 10.65 9.93
C ALA A 193 -5.10 11.78 10.82
N VAL A 194 -5.83 12.87 10.93
CA VAL A 194 -5.50 13.99 11.84
C VAL A 194 -5.26 13.49 13.27
N LYS A 195 -6.20 12.73 13.84
CA LYS A 195 -6.06 12.17 15.20
C LYS A 195 -4.84 11.26 15.36
N ASN A 196 -4.52 10.47 14.32
CA ASN A 196 -3.35 9.60 14.34
C ASN A 196 -2.05 10.40 14.32
N LEU A 197 -2.02 11.53 13.63
CA LEU A 197 -0.85 12.40 13.49
C LEU A 197 -0.64 13.28 14.71
N GLU A 198 -1.70 13.78 15.36
CA GLU A 198 -1.63 14.58 16.59
C GLU A 198 -0.84 13.90 17.70
N HIS A 199 -0.86 12.59 17.79
CA HIS A 199 -0.09 11.82 18.76
C HIS A 199 1.43 11.84 18.54
N ILE A 200 1.88 12.20 17.35
CA ILE A 200 3.32 12.17 17.00
C ILE A 200 3.90 13.57 16.88
N ALA A 201 3.18 14.47 16.24
CA ALA A 201 3.71 15.78 15.85
C ALA A 201 3.70 16.80 16.99
N GLY A 202 3.06 16.51 18.14
CA GLY A 202 2.90 17.50 19.19
C GLY A 202 2.16 18.74 18.71
N GLU A 203 2.65 19.95 19.03
CA GLU A 203 2.01 21.23 18.71
C GLU A 203 2.32 21.74 17.27
N GLU A 204 3.12 21.04 16.48
CA GLU A 204 3.60 21.52 15.17
C GLU A 204 2.78 21.05 13.96
N ILE A 205 1.54 20.63 14.14
CA ILE A 205 0.68 20.29 12.99
C ILE A 205 0.01 21.56 12.45
N GLU A 206 0.52 22.06 11.34
CA GLU A 206 -0.14 23.12 10.58
C GLU A 206 -1.23 22.49 9.69
N TYR A 207 -2.49 22.71 10.04
CA TYR A 207 -3.63 22.27 9.23
C TYR A 207 -3.90 23.25 8.09
N GLY A 208 -3.33 22.99 6.92
CA GLY A 208 -3.80 23.62 5.71
C GLY A 208 -5.06 22.91 5.21
N ILE A 209 -6.23 23.50 5.38
CA ILE A 209 -7.40 23.12 4.58
C ILE A 209 -7.13 23.67 3.19
N VAL A 210 -6.50 22.88 2.33
CA VAL A 210 -6.53 23.14 0.89
C VAL A 210 -7.98 22.85 0.49
N GLY A 211 -8.71 23.89 0.07
CA GLY A 211 -10.08 23.76 -0.41
C GLY A 211 -10.15 22.69 -1.47
N GLN A 212 -11.33 22.15 -1.67
CA GLN A 212 -11.66 21.16 -2.69
C GLN A 212 -11.08 21.61 -4.04
N MET A 213 -9.89 21.09 -4.39
CA MET A 213 -9.30 21.31 -5.70
C MET A 213 -9.97 20.29 -6.62
N ASP A 214 -10.71 20.78 -7.59
CA ASP A 214 -11.22 19.93 -8.67
C ASP A 214 -10.03 19.37 -9.45
N ILE A 215 -10.04 18.05 -9.62
CA ILE A 215 -8.99 17.30 -10.36
C ILE A 215 -8.80 17.83 -11.79
N PHE A 216 -9.75 18.62 -12.30
CA PHE A 216 -9.76 19.17 -13.65
C PHE A 216 -8.93 20.45 -13.81
N ASP A 217 -8.38 21.03 -12.75
CA ASP A 217 -7.53 22.23 -12.84
C ASP A 217 -6.06 21.93 -13.21
N PHE A 218 -5.74 20.66 -13.49
CA PHE A 218 -4.38 20.18 -13.84
C PHE A 218 -4.25 19.50 -15.20
N ILE A 219 -5.24 19.65 -16.10
CA ILE A 219 -5.15 19.14 -17.48
C ILE A 219 -5.00 20.29 -18.48
#